data_d09ec3f8e367240ccfdb4d4d195ba9ed
#
_entry.id   d09ec3f8e367240ccfdb4d4d195ba9ed
#
_cell.length_a   1.000
_cell.length_b   1.000
_cell.length_c   1.000
_cell.angle_alpha   90.00
_cell.angle_beta   90.00
_cell.angle_gamma   90.00
#
_symmetry.space_group_name_H-M   'P 1'
#
loop_
_entity.id
_entity.type
_entity.pdbx_description
1 polymer ?
#
loop_
_entity_poly.entity_id
_entity_poly.type
_entity_poly.pdbx_seq_one_letter_code
_entity_poly.pdbx_strand_id
1 'polypeptide(L)'
;AARALIGKEFGDEYMPDKPRTYSTKVKNAQEAHEAIRPAGEAFTHPNDLSADMGVDERKLYDLIWRRTVASQMRDAKGQRTTLTLVMATKEHGDARFTATGRTVDFAGYRLAYVQDLDDTDVEAAKADAERVLPSLPEGGSANAEDLKASGHTTQPPGRITEAGLIKELEARGIGRPSTYASIIETIVRRQYVWKKGSALVPTFTAFAVVDLLAQYLGWLVDYTFTAKMESDLDDISNGKAKRTDYLKHFYLGNGSPGLQDRIGAVQDDIDPRKICSIPLGDNPEGELVEVRVGRYGPFLSCGDKSAPVPDETPPDEMTLAYALELIAKGGEGPKELGEHPESGLKVYLKVGRFGPYFQLGETPEKAKGKKTKKEDMPKMASLLGDMDQETVTLQDALATLSLPREVGVGKPPLAEEPDELPLLAANGRYGPYLKWGKDTRSIPAGGSPLTFTMEEAIKLYREPKQRGRSAPKILKELGEHP
;
A
#
# COMPACT_ATOMS: atom_id res chain seq x y z
N ALA A 1 -29.14 -18.59 -18.01
CA ALA A 1 -28.58 -18.97 -16.70
C ALA A 1 -29.08 -18.02 -15.61
N ALA A 2 -28.60 -16.74 -15.51
CA ALA A 2 -28.92 -15.83 -14.41
C ALA A 2 -30.43 -15.69 -14.13
N ARG A 3 -31.24 -15.49 -15.13
CA ARG A 3 -32.70 -15.31 -14.94
C ARG A 3 -33.40 -16.56 -14.38
N ALA A 4 -33.01 -17.75 -14.85
CA ALA A 4 -33.58 -19.00 -14.32
C ALA A 4 -33.15 -19.20 -12.85
N LEU A 5 -31.93 -18.81 -12.49
CA LEU A 5 -31.45 -18.84 -11.13
C LEU A 5 -32.21 -17.86 -10.22
N ILE A 6 -32.44 -16.62 -10.70
CA ILE A 6 -33.20 -15.60 -9.93
C ILE A 6 -34.61 -16.10 -9.59
N GLY A 7 -35.37 -16.65 -10.58
CA GLY A 7 -36.68 -17.18 -10.30
C GLY A 7 -36.68 -18.36 -9.32
N LYS A 8 -35.62 -19.21 -9.37
CA LYS A 8 -35.50 -20.36 -8.48
C LYS A 8 -35.12 -19.99 -7.03
N GLU A 9 -34.17 -19.06 -6.86
CA GLU A 9 -33.59 -18.80 -5.55
C GLU A 9 -34.15 -17.57 -4.83
N PHE A 10 -34.62 -16.58 -5.60
CA PHE A 10 -35.10 -15.30 -5.04
C PHE A 10 -36.58 -15.08 -5.26
N GLY A 11 -37.19 -15.77 -6.24
CA GLY A 11 -38.59 -15.60 -6.61
C GLY A 11 -38.78 -14.77 -7.88
N ASP A 12 -39.90 -14.99 -8.54
CA ASP A 12 -40.24 -14.33 -9.82
C ASP A 12 -40.44 -12.81 -9.70
N GLU A 13 -40.79 -12.33 -8.50
CA GLU A 13 -40.94 -10.90 -8.20
C GLU A 13 -39.61 -10.15 -8.32
N TYR A 14 -38.44 -10.83 -8.14
CA TYR A 14 -37.11 -10.24 -8.30
C TYR A 14 -36.60 -10.24 -9.75
N MET A 15 -37.33 -10.94 -10.66
CA MET A 15 -36.94 -11.03 -12.05
C MET A 15 -37.63 -9.94 -12.88
N PRO A 16 -36.89 -9.06 -13.59
CA PRO A 16 -37.50 -8.08 -14.48
C PRO A 16 -38.10 -8.75 -15.70
N ASP A 17 -39.10 -8.13 -16.34
CA ASP A 17 -39.85 -8.68 -17.47
C ASP A 17 -38.95 -9.00 -18.69
N LYS A 18 -37.93 -8.18 -18.91
CA LYS A 18 -36.92 -8.36 -19.96
C LYS A 18 -35.51 -8.48 -19.39
N PRO A 19 -34.62 -9.21 -20.09
CA PRO A 19 -33.21 -9.18 -19.72
C PRO A 19 -32.67 -7.74 -19.61
N ARG A 20 -31.90 -7.44 -18.58
CA ARG A 20 -31.28 -6.13 -18.45
C ARG A 20 -30.05 -6.05 -19.36
N THR A 21 -29.95 -4.95 -20.08
CA THR A 21 -28.82 -4.62 -20.93
C THR A 21 -28.17 -3.35 -20.40
N TYR A 22 -26.85 -3.31 -20.43
CA TYR A 22 -26.07 -2.19 -19.97
C TYR A 22 -25.28 -1.61 -21.14
N SER A 23 -25.37 -0.31 -21.35
CA SER A 23 -24.54 0.39 -22.31
C SER A 23 -23.40 1.08 -21.56
N THR A 24 -22.17 0.81 -21.94
CA THR A 24 -21.01 1.50 -21.40
C THR A 24 -20.93 2.90 -22.00
N LYS A 25 -20.91 3.93 -21.17
CA LYS A 25 -20.70 5.32 -21.59
C LYS A 25 -19.21 5.70 -21.70
N VAL A 26 -18.32 4.78 -21.37
CA VAL A 26 -16.88 5.00 -21.38
C VAL A 26 -16.40 4.98 -22.82
N LYS A 27 -15.81 6.09 -23.28
CA LYS A 27 -15.05 6.12 -24.53
C LYS A 27 -13.99 5.03 -24.45
N ASN A 28 -13.87 4.20 -25.48
CA ASN A 28 -12.86 3.15 -25.59
C ASN A 28 -13.11 1.91 -24.70
N ALA A 29 -14.38 1.55 -24.46
CA ALA A 29 -14.70 0.22 -23.96
C ALA A 29 -14.13 -0.81 -24.95
N GLN A 30 -13.44 -1.82 -24.42
CA GLN A 30 -12.95 -2.95 -25.24
C GLN A 30 -14.16 -3.82 -25.61
N GLU A 31 -14.87 -3.47 -26.66
CA GLU A 31 -16.13 -4.11 -27.09
C GLU A 31 -15.98 -5.58 -27.50
N ALA A 32 -14.73 -6.03 -27.73
CA ALA A 32 -14.44 -7.41 -28.14
C ALA A 32 -14.47 -8.43 -27.00
N HIS A 33 -14.69 -8.02 -25.76
CA HIS A 33 -14.63 -8.89 -24.59
C HIS A 33 -16.02 -9.14 -23.97
N GLU A 34 -16.27 -10.39 -23.58
CA GLU A 34 -17.41 -10.73 -22.72
C GLU A 34 -17.23 -10.14 -21.32
N ALA A 35 -18.34 -9.81 -20.67
CA ALA A 35 -18.35 -9.49 -19.25
C ALA A 35 -17.91 -10.71 -18.42
N ILE A 36 -17.17 -10.46 -17.34
CA ILE A 36 -16.79 -11.52 -16.40
C ILE A 36 -18.05 -12.05 -15.72
N ARG A 37 -18.28 -13.35 -15.82
CA ARG A 37 -19.43 -14.06 -15.25
C ARG A 37 -19.02 -15.49 -14.84
N PRO A 38 -19.80 -16.17 -13.99
CA PRO A 38 -19.58 -17.59 -13.74
C PRO A 38 -19.59 -18.40 -15.04
N ALA A 39 -18.72 -19.41 -15.12
CA ALA A 39 -18.61 -20.29 -16.28
C ALA A 39 -19.81 -21.26 -16.36
N GLY A 40 -20.03 -21.80 -17.56
CA GLY A 40 -21.04 -22.82 -17.81
C GLY A 40 -22.44 -22.27 -18.14
N GLU A 41 -23.37 -23.19 -18.37
CA GLU A 41 -24.76 -22.89 -18.71
C GLU A 41 -25.62 -22.66 -17.44
N ALA A 42 -25.27 -23.31 -16.32
CA ALA A 42 -25.88 -23.09 -15.03
C ALA A 42 -24.78 -22.55 -14.06
N PHE A 43 -25.10 -21.47 -13.37
CA PHE A 43 -24.15 -20.90 -12.41
C PHE A 43 -24.21 -21.70 -11.11
N THR A 44 -23.11 -22.33 -10.73
CA THR A 44 -23.00 -23.04 -9.46
C THR A 44 -23.18 -22.03 -8.32
N HIS A 45 -23.99 -22.37 -7.32
CA HIS A 45 -24.11 -21.52 -6.13
C HIS A 45 -22.79 -21.49 -5.36
N PRO A 46 -22.36 -20.36 -4.78
CA PRO A 46 -21.10 -20.27 -4.05
C PRO A 46 -20.92 -21.32 -2.95
N ASN A 47 -22.04 -21.73 -2.29
CA ASN A 47 -22.05 -22.76 -1.26
C ASN A 47 -21.82 -24.20 -1.78
N ASP A 48 -22.03 -24.40 -3.09
CA ASP A 48 -21.87 -25.72 -3.74
C ASP A 48 -20.51 -25.89 -4.42
N LEU A 49 -19.59 -24.95 -4.21
CA LEU A 49 -18.24 -25.00 -4.78
C LEU A 49 -17.42 -26.14 -4.19
N SER A 50 -16.54 -26.77 -5.01
CA SER A 50 -15.65 -27.84 -4.60
C SER A 50 -14.83 -27.46 -3.39
N ALA A 51 -14.65 -28.39 -2.45
CA ALA A 51 -13.82 -28.21 -1.25
C ALA A 51 -12.35 -27.90 -1.57
N ASP A 52 -11.87 -28.29 -2.77
CA ASP A 52 -10.49 -28.09 -3.22
C ASP A 52 -10.18 -26.67 -3.67
N MET A 53 -11.22 -25.81 -3.83
CA MET A 53 -11.02 -24.41 -4.20
C MET A 53 -10.47 -23.59 -3.03
N GLY A 54 -9.44 -22.80 -3.30
CA GLY A 54 -8.81 -21.90 -2.31
C GLY A 54 -9.78 -20.86 -1.75
N VAL A 55 -9.50 -20.35 -0.55
CA VAL A 55 -10.35 -19.37 0.13
C VAL A 55 -10.52 -18.09 -0.70
N ASP A 56 -9.45 -17.58 -1.29
CA ASP A 56 -9.47 -16.36 -2.08
C ASP A 56 -10.19 -16.57 -3.43
N GLU A 57 -10.05 -17.76 -4.02
CA GLU A 57 -10.77 -18.15 -5.23
C GLU A 57 -12.27 -18.22 -4.99
N ARG A 58 -12.71 -18.76 -3.84
CA ARG A 58 -14.13 -18.79 -3.43
C ARG A 58 -14.69 -17.39 -3.25
N LYS A 59 -13.99 -16.50 -2.56
CA LYS A 59 -14.39 -15.10 -2.37
C LYS A 59 -14.53 -14.37 -3.70
N LEU A 60 -13.57 -14.59 -4.61
CA LEU A 60 -13.62 -13.99 -5.95
C LEU A 60 -14.81 -14.53 -6.76
N TYR A 61 -15.03 -15.85 -6.72
CA TYR A 61 -16.16 -16.46 -7.39
C TYR A 61 -17.50 -15.94 -6.84
N ASP A 62 -17.66 -15.88 -5.52
CA ASP A 62 -18.84 -15.35 -4.85
C ASP A 62 -19.13 -13.91 -5.28
N LEU A 63 -18.11 -13.06 -5.30
CA LEU A 63 -18.22 -11.68 -5.79
C LEU A 63 -18.71 -11.63 -7.24
N ILE A 64 -18.14 -12.44 -8.13
CA ILE A 64 -18.53 -12.52 -9.55
C ILE A 64 -19.96 -13.02 -9.68
N TRP A 65 -20.31 -14.06 -8.93
CA TRP A 65 -21.65 -14.66 -8.93
C TRP A 65 -22.71 -13.64 -8.50
N ARG A 66 -22.52 -12.98 -7.33
CA ARG A 66 -23.43 -11.96 -6.80
C ARG A 66 -23.59 -10.79 -7.77
N ARG A 67 -22.49 -10.28 -8.32
CA ARG A 67 -22.52 -9.20 -9.32
C ARG A 67 -23.30 -9.60 -10.57
N THR A 68 -23.08 -10.80 -11.07
CA THR A 68 -23.78 -11.31 -12.26
C THR A 68 -25.27 -11.47 -12.01
N VAL A 69 -25.64 -12.10 -10.90
CA VAL A 69 -27.06 -12.33 -10.54
C VAL A 69 -27.75 -10.98 -10.29
N ALA A 70 -27.18 -10.14 -9.43
CA ALA A 70 -27.73 -8.81 -9.11
C ALA A 70 -27.89 -7.93 -10.35
N SER A 71 -26.98 -8.03 -11.34
CA SER A 71 -27.11 -7.27 -12.59
C SER A 71 -28.39 -7.59 -13.37
N GLN A 72 -28.95 -8.76 -13.19
CA GLN A 72 -30.15 -9.22 -13.88
C GLN A 72 -31.42 -9.21 -13.00
N MET A 73 -31.31 -8.71 -11.73
CA MET A 73 -32.46 -8.56 -10.82
C MET A 73 -33.15 -7.21 -11.00
N ARG A 74 -34.39 -7.08 -10.47
CA ARG A 74 -35.08 -5.80 -10.37
C ARG A 74 -34.37 -4.84 -9.45
N ASP A 75 -34.56 -3.52 -9.67
CA ASP A 75 -34.03 -2.48 -8.81
C ASP A 75 -34.63 -2.55 -7.41
N ALA A 76 -33.81 -2.22 -6.41
CA ALA A 76 -34.32 -1.94 -5.07
C ALA A 76 -35.20 -0.68 -5.11
N LYS A 77 -36.28 -0.68 -4.35
CA LYS A 77 -37.20 0.46 -4.21
C LYS A 77 -37.29 0.83 -2.75
N GLY A 78 -37.36 2.11 -2.48
CA GLY A 78 -37.48 2.64 -1.12
C GLY A 78 -37.79 4.11 -1.15
N GLN A 79 -38.05 4.65 0.03
CA GLN A 79 -38.40 6.05 0.22
C GLN A 79 -37.30 6.73 1.04
N ARG A 80 -37.02 7.96 0.70
CA ARG A 80 -36.19 8.86 1.48
C ARG A 80 -37.06 9.94 2.10
N THR A 81 -37.20 9.93 3.42
CA THR A 81 -37.96 10.92 4.15
C THR A 81 -36.99 11.93 4.78
N THR A 82 -37.24 13.20 4.58
CA THR A 82 -36.50 14.28 5.25
C THR A 82 -37.49 15.07 6.10
N LEU A 83 -37.31 15.09 7.42
CA LEU A 83 -38.04 15.91 8.34
C LEU A 83 -37.26 17.18 8.63
N THR A 84 -37.90 18.33 8.50
CA THR A 84 -37.34 19.62 8.90
C THR A 84 -38.24 20.17 10.04
N LEU A 85 -37.69 20.24 11.23
CA LEU A 85 -38.35 20.85 12.40
C LEU A 85 -37.85 22.28 12.54
N VAL A 86 -38.78 23.19 12.85
CA VAL A 86 -38.47 24.60 13.07
C VAL A 86 -38.88 24.96 14.51
N MET A 87 -37.95 25.50 15.27
CA MET A 87 -38.17 25.95 16.63
C MET A 87 -37.90 27.45 16.70
N ALA A 88 -38.90 28.23 17.07
CA ALA A 88 -38.74 29.67 17.33
C ALA A 88 -37.89 29.88 18.59
N THR A 89 -36.82 30.63 18.51
CA THR A 89 -35.98 30.98 19.67
C THR A 89 -36.20 32.43 20.04
N LYS A 90 -35.98 32.76 21.31
CA LYS A 90 -36.23 34.12 21.81
C LYS A 90 -35.24 35.16 21.29
N GLU A 91 -34.00 34.77 21.02
CA GLU A 91 -32.89 35.71 20.75
C GLU A 91 -32.27 35.55 19.37
N HIS A 92 -32.44 34.37 18.69
CA HIS A 92 -31.68 34.03 17.47
C HIS A 92 -32.58 33.68 16.26
N GLY A 93 -33.89 33.99 16.35
CA GLY A 93 -34.82 33.62 15.27
C GLY A 93 -35.12 32.12 15.25
N ASP A 94 -35.41 31.59 14.08
CA ASP A 94 -35.80 30.19 13.92
C ASP A 94 -34.59 29.24 13.84
N ALA A 95 -34.49 28.31 14.79
CA ALA A 95 -33.57 27.19 14.72
C ALA A 95 -34.18 26.04 13.90
N ARG A 96 -33.44 25.54 12.93
CA ARG A 96 -33.89 24.44 12.05
C ARG A 96 -33.10 23.16 12.33
N PHE A 97 -33.82 22.07 12.55
CA PHE A 97 -33.29 20.74 12.78
C PHE A 97 -33.73 19.85 11.61
N THR A 98 -32.80 19.15 10.99
CA THR A 98 -33.10 18.26 9.84
C THR A 98 -32.68 16.84 10.18
N ALA A 99 -33.58 15.89 9.97
CA ALA A 99 -33.31 14.48 10.06
C ALA A 99 -33.69 13.79 8.73
N THR A 100 -32.85 12.89 8.26
CA THR A 100 -33.11 12.11 7.04
C THR A 100 -33.13 10.62 7.39
N GLY A 101 -34.19 9.94 6.98
CA GLY A 101 -34.32 8.49 7.06
C GLY A 101 -34.54 7.86 5.70
N ARG A 102 -34.30 6.57 5.62
CA ARG A 102 -34.57 5.77 4.41
C ARG A 102 -35.28 4.50 4.81
N THR A 103 -36.27 4.10 4.01
CA THR A 103 -36.92 2.80 4.11
C THR A 103 -36.68 2.02 2.82
N VAL A 104 -36.54 0.70 2.90
CA VAL A 104 -36.44 -0.18 1.75
C VAL A 104 -37.76 -0.94 1.65
N ASP A 105 -38.61 -0.55 0.69
CA ASP A 105 -39.91 -1.16 0.48
C ASP A 105 -39.78 -2.48 -0.31
N PHE A 106 -38.78 -2.57 -1.18
CA PHE A 106 -38.46 -3.76 -1.95
C PHE A 106 -36.95 -3.89 -2.11
N ALA A 107 -36.39 -5.00 -1.62
CA ALA A 107 -34.93 -5.19 -1.56
C ALA A 107 -34.30 -5.27 -2.96
N GLY A 108 -35.03 -5.80 -3.97
CA GLY A 108 -34.50 -5.91 -5.32
C GLY A 108 -33.15 -6.64 -5.38
N TYR A 109 -32.25 -6.15 -6.22
CA TYR A 109 -30.89 -6.72 -6.38
C TYR A 109 -30.06 -6.77 -5.09
N ARG A 110 -30.40 -5.96 -4.08
CA ARG A 110 -29.68 -5.97 -2.79
C ARG A 110 -29.78 -7.32 -2.08
N LEU A 111 -30.86 -8.08 -2.34
CA LEU A 111 -31.06 -9.39 -1.73
C LEU A 111 -29.92 -10.38 -2.08
N ALA A 112 -29.32 -10.26 -3.26
CA ALA A 112 -28.18 -11.08 -3.66
C ALA A 112 -26.91 -10.86 -2.81
N TYR A 113 -26.86 -9.78 -2.02
CA TYR A 113 -25.73 -9.44 -1.13
C TYR A 113 -26.01 -9.69 0.35
N VAL A 114 -27.27 -9.94 0.74
CA VAL A 114 -27.68 -10.02 2.14
C VAL A 114 -27.54 -11.44 2.73
N GLN A 115 -27.52 -12.47 1.90
CA GLN A 115 -27.66 -13.86 2.37
C GLN A 115 -26.48 -14.44 3.17
N ASP A 116 -25.29 -13.77 3.18
CA ASP A 116 -24.10 -14.25 3.88
C ASP A 116 -23.27 -13.10 4.51
N LEU A 117 -23.93 -12.12 5.12
CA LEU A 117 -23.19 -11.11 5.88
C LEU A 117 -22.69 -11.74 7.19
N ASP A 118 -21.39 -11.98 7.30
CA ASP A 118 -20.74 -12.19 8.58
C ASP A 118 -20.94 -10.96 9.50
N ASP A 119 -20.94 -11.16 10.81
CA ASP A 119 -21.31 -10.15 11.83
C ASP A 119 -20.61 -8.78 11.71
N THR A 120 -19.45 -8.71 11.04
CA THR A 120 -18.69 -7.45 10.79
C THR A 120 -19.25 -6.61 9.64
N ASP A 121 -19.83 -7.23 8.63
CA ASP A 121 -20.49 -6.54 7.53
C ASP A 121 -21.93 -6.11 7.90
N VAL A 122 -22.50 -6.78 8.90
CA VAL A 122 -23.79 -6.39 9.50
C VAL A 122 -23.70 -5.04 10.20
N GLU A 123 -22.55 -4.67 10.78
CA GLU A 123 -22.38 -3.32 11.38
C GLU A 123 -22.26 -2.22 10.33
N ALA A 124 -21.57 -2.46 9.22
CA ALA A 124 -21.51 -1.50 8.09
C ALA A 124 -22.87 -1.38 7.37
N ALA A 125 -23.57 -2.50 7.18
CA ALA A 125 -24.93 -2.51 6.65
C ALA A 125 -25.95 -1.93 7.65
N LYS A 126 -25.73 -2.05 8.96
CA LYS A 126 -26.52 -1.40 10.02
C LYS A 126 -26.24 0.10 10.13
N ALA A 127 -25.06 0.58 9.79
CA ALA A 127 -24.78 2.02 9.72
C ALA A 127 -25.49 2.68 8.52
N ASP A 128 -25.76 1.92 7.46
CA ASP A 128 -26.64 2.29 6.32
C ASP A 128 -28.10 1.81 6.56
N ALA A 129 -28.33 1.09 7.68
CA ALA A 129 -29.64 0.57 8.06
C ALA A 129 -30.54 1.71 8.46
N GLU A 130 -31.60 1.74 7.77
CA GLU A 130 -32.92 2.27 8.02
C GLU A 130 -33.04 3.09 9.29
N ARG A 131 -32.60 4.36 9.27
CA ARG A 131 -33.13 5.35 10.17
C ARG A 131 -34.59 5.56 9.75
N VAL A 132 -35.47 4.71 10.27
CA VAL A 132 -36.91 4.88 10.10
C VAL A 132 -37.31 6.11 10.90
N LEU A 133 -37.66 7.17 10.21
CA LEU A 133 -38.23 8.34 10.86
C LEU A 133 -39.72 8.11 11.10
N PRO A 134 -40.25 8.59 12.24
CA PRO A 134 -41.71 8.56 12.50
C PRO A 134 -42.44 9.36 11.40
N SER A 135 -43.62 8.88 11.03
CA SER A 135 -44.47 9.62 10.10
C SER A 135 -45.05 10.82 10.84
N LEU A 136 -44.57 12.01 10.55
CA LEU A 136 -45.08 13.27 11.05
C LEU A 136 -45.79 13.99 9.90
N PRO A 137 -47.06 14.43 10.09
CA PRO A 137 -47.76 15.23 9.11
C PRO A 137 -47.13 16.63 9.01
N GLU A 138 -47.21 17.24 7.86
CA GLU A 138 -46.79 18.63 7.64
C GLU A 138 -47.57 19.56 8.57
N GLY A 139 -46.87 20.48 9.25
CA GLY A 139 -47.46 21.33 10.30
C GLY A 139 -47.68 20.67 11.65
N GLY A 140 -47.31 19.37 11.78
CA GLY A 140 -47.34 18.69 13.08
C GLY A 140 -46.29 19.26 14.04
N SER A 141 -46.54 19.07 15.37
CA SER A 141 -45.62 19.50 16.41
C SER A 141 -44.89 18.33 17.06
N ALA A 142 -43.66 18.56 17.48
CA ALA A 142 -42.84 17.62 18.24
C ALA A 142 -42.21 18.34 19.44
N ASN A 143 -42.06 17.63 20.55
CA ASN A 143 -41.38 18.16 21.75
C ASN A 143 -39.89 17.77 21.71
N ALA A 144 -39.00 18.72 21.99
CA ALA A 144 -37.60 18.43 22.21
C ALA A 144 -37.41 17.98 23.68
N GLU A 145 -36.94 16.74 23.86
CA GLU A 145 -36.67 16.17 25.18
C GLU A 145 -35.20 16.37 25.58
N ASP A 146 -34.29 16.27 24.65
CA ASP A 146 -32.86 16.46 24.88
C ASP A 146 -32.23 17.23 23.70
N LEU A 147 -31.52 18.31 24.00
CA LEU A 147 -30.77 19.13 23.04
C LEU A 147 -29.29 19.05 23.39
N LYS A 148 -28.54 18.35 22.56
CA LYS A 148 -27.11 18.19 22.72
C LYS A 148 -26.34 19.00 21.66
N ALA A 149 -25.53 19.94 22.12
CA ALA A 149 -24.60 20.65 21.27
C ALA A 149 -23.36 19.76 20.98
N SER A 150 -23.05 19.54 19.71
CA SER A 150 -21.85 18.81 19.28
C SER A 150 -21.06 19.69 18.34
N GLY A 151 -19.80 19.93 18.69
CA GLY A 151 -18.86 20.59 17.78
C GLY A 151 -18.40 19.62 16.68
N HIS A 152 -18.33 20.12 15.46
CA HIS A 152 -17.80 19.36 14.31
C HIS A 152 -16.74 20.16 13.60
N THR A 153 -15.64 19.52 13.27
CA THR A 153 -14.57 20.11 12.44
C THR A 153 -14.63 19.45 11.06
N THR A 154 -14.52 20.25 10.03
CA THR A 154 -14.42 19.74 8.65
C THR A 154 -13.20 18.85 8.53
N GLN A 155 -13.38 17.70 7.90
CA GLN A 155 -12.29 16.77 7.62
C GLN A 155 -11.87 16.87 6.15
N PRO A 156 -10.59 16.66 5.82
CA PRO A 156 -10.16 16.57 4.44
C PRO A 156 -10.84 15.38 3.74
N PRO A 157 -10.91 15.39 2.41
CA PRO A 157 -11.40 14.24 1.67
C PRO A 157 -10.64 12.97 2.05
N GLY A 158 -11.35 11.85 2.13
CA GLY A 158 -10.73 10.56 2.40
C GLY A 158 -9.67 10.20 1.36
N ARG A 159 -8.64 9.47 1.78
CA ARG A 159 -7.60 8.99 0.86
C ARG A 159 -8.18 8.06 -0.19
N ILE A 160 -7.60 8.07 -1.38
CA ILE A 160 -8.02 7.22 -2.50
C ILE A 160 -7.66 5.76 -2.18
N THR A 161 -8.62 4.86 -2.39
CA THR A 161 -8.40 3.41 -2.36
C THR A 161 -7.99 2.89 -3.75
N GLU A 162 -7.51 1.65 -3.86
CA GLU A 162 -7.24 1.05 -5.18
C GLU A 162 -8.47 1.07 -6.09
N ALA A 163 -9.64 0.71 -5.56
CA ALA A 163 -10.90 0.76 -6.32
C ALA A 163 -11.27 2.21 -6.72
N GLY A 164 -11.06 3.17 -5.82
CA GLY A 164 -11.24 4.60 -6.09
C GLY A 164 -10.30 5.10 -7.18
N LEU A 165 -9.04 4.66 -7.17
CA LEU A 165 -8.06 5.01 -8.20
C LEU A 165 -8.44 4.43 -9.57
N ILE A 166 -8.86 3.17 -9.63
CA ILE A 166 -9.35 2.56 -10.89
C ILE A 166 -10.53 3.35 -11.46
N LYS A 167 -11.50 3.70 -10.61
CA LYS A 167 -12.65 4.51 -11.02
C LYS A 167 -12.24 5.88 -11.57
N GLU A 168 -11.26 6.52 -10.98
CA GLU A 168 -10.75 7.82 -11.41
C GLU A 168 -9.96 7.70 -12.74
N LEU A 169 -9.12 6.66 -12.88
CA LEU A 169 -8.42 6.37 -14.13
C LEU A 169 -9.39 6.11 -15.27
N GLU A 170 -10.42 5.30 -15.03
CA GLU A 170 -11.48 5.02 -16.00
C GLU A 170 -12.22 6.30 -16.42
N ALA A 171 -12.64 7.11 -15.45
CA ALA A 171 -13.34 8.37 -15.70
C ALA A 171 -12.52 9.35 -16.55
N ARG A 172 -11.19 9.33 -16.42
CA ARG A 172 -10.26 10.17 -17.19
C ARG A 172 -9.81 9.54 -18.52
N GLY A 173 -10.15 8.29 -18.78
CA GLY A 173 -9.70 7.55 -19.96
C GLY A 173 -8.24 7.15 -19.94
N ILE A 174 -7.63 7.04 -18.74
CA ILE A 174 -6.24 6.65 -18.51
C ILE A 174 -6.18 5.17 -18.19
N GLY A 175 -5.36 4.42 -18.91
CA GLY A 175 -5.28 2.97 -18.78
C GLY A 175 -6.50 2.25 -19.40
N ARG A 176 -6.48 0.94 -19.29
CA ARG A 176 -7.55 0.05 -19.77
C ARG A 176 -7.78 -1.04 -18.72
N PRO A 177 -8.90 -1.78 -18.74
CA PRO A 177 -9.15 -2.86 -17.78
C PRO A 177 -7.99 -3.83 -17.63
N SER A 178 -7.29 -4.13 -18.73
CA SER A 178 -6.12 -5.01 -18.75
C SER A 178 -4.86 -4.41 -18.11
N THR A 179 -4.79 -3.09 -17.91
CA THR A 179 -3.59 -2.40 -17.41
C THR A 179 -3.76 -1.79 -16.02
N TYR A 180 -4.98 -1.63 -15.48
CA TYR A 180 -5.17 -1.01 -14.18
C TYR A 180 -4.40 -1.69 -13.04
N ALA A 181 -4.44 -3.02 -12.99
CA ALA A 181 -3.71 -3.78 -11.98
C ALA A 181 -2.19 -3.56 -12.06
N SER A 182 -1.63 -3.57 -13.28
CA SER A 182 -0.19 -3.36 -13.49
C SER A 182 0.25 -1.92 -13.21
N ILE A 183 -0.61 -0.92 -13.43
CA ILE A 183 -0.37 0.47 -13.05
C ILE A 183 -0.25 0.57 -11.53
N ILE A 184 -1.22 0.02 -10.79
CA ILE A 184 -1.22 0.04 -9.32
C ILE A 184 0.00 -0.71 -8.77
N GLU A 185 0.27 -1.92 -9.28
CA GLU A 185 1.46 -2.67 -8.89
C GLU A 185 2.74 -1.87 -9.14
N THR A 186 2.82 -1.15 -10.25
CA THR A 186 4.01 -0.36 -10.60
C THR A 186 4.24 0.80 -9.64
N ILE A 187 3.22 1.57 -9.29
CA ILE A 187 3.38 2.70 -8.36
C ILE A 187 3.71 2.23 -6.94
N VAL A 188 3.18 1.07 -6.50
CA VAL A 188 3.53 0.45 -5.21
C VAL A 188 4.96 -0.10 -5.25
N ARG A 189 5.33 -0.86 -6.29
CA ARG A 189 6.68 -1.43 -6.44
C ARG A 189 7.78 -0.37 -6.53
N ARG A 190 7.48 0.77 -7.15
CA ARG A 190 8.39 1.92 -7.22
C ARG A 190 8.39 2.77 -5.96
N GLN A 191 7.62 2.37 -4.94
CA GLN A 191 7.49 3.10 -3.68
C GLN A 191 7.02 4.55 -3.86
N TYR A 192 6.18 4.80 -4.87
CA TYR A 192 5.50 6.09 -5.01
C TYR A 192 4.29 6.18 -4.08
N VAL A 193 3.67 5.04 -3.80
CA VAL A 193 2.61 4.91 -2.81
C VAL A 193 2.83 3.65 -1.98
N TRP A 194 2.29 3.66 -0.76
CA TRP A 194 2.17 2.48 0.10
C TRP A 194 0.73 2.34 0.58
N LYS A 195 0.38 1.20 1.15
CA LYS A 195 -0.99 0.91 1.59
C LYS A 195 -1.11 1.06 3.10
N LYS A 196 -2.05 1.91 3.55
CA LYS A 196 -2.49 2.00 4.96
C LYS A 196 -3.93 1.47 5.03
N GLY A 197 -4.08 0.20 5.37
CA GLY A 197 -5.36 -0.50 5.19
C GLY A 197 -5.75 -0.57 3.71
N SER A 198 -6.93 -0.06 3.36
CA SER A 198 -7.39 0.04 1.96
C SER A 198 -6.92 1.31 1.24
N ALA A 199 -6.36 2.28 1.95
CA ALA A 199 -5.98 3.58 1.40
C ALA A 199 -4.59 3.56 0.77
N LEU A 200 -4.42 4.27 -0.34
CA LEU A 200 -3.14 4.55 -0.98
C LEU A 200 -2.59 5.86 -0.40
N VAL A 201 -1.37 5.80 0.13
CA VAL A 201 -0.67 6.92 0.74
C VAL A 201 0.54 7.29 -0.12
N PRO A 202 0.64 8.52 -0.67
CA PRO A 202 1.81 8.94 -1.41
C PRO A 202 3.04 9.07 -0.51
N THR A 203 4.21 8.87 -1.09
CA THR A 203 5.51 9.01 -0.41
C THR A 203 6.17 10.34 -0.74
N PHE A 204 7.17 10.74 0.03
CA PHE A 204 8.01 11.89 -0.31
C PHE A 204 8.72 11.74 -1.66
N THR A 205 9.08 10.51 -2.02
CA THR A 205 9.66 10.19 -3.35
C THR A 205 8.67 10.50 -4.47
N ALA A 206 7.38 10.21 -4.27
CA ALA A 206 6.36 10.56 -5.25
C ALA A 206 6.24 12.08 -5.44
N PHE A 207 6.28 12.85 -4.36
CA PHE A 207 6.26 14.31 -4.43
C PHE A 207 7.46 14.83 -5.25
N ALA A 208 8.68 14.40 -4.93
CA ALA A 208 9.87 14.83 -5.69
C ALA A 208 9.80 14.47 -7.17
N VAL A 209 9.28 13.27 -7.52
CA VAL A 209 9.11 12.85 -8.93
C VAL A 209 8.03 13.68 -9.64
N VAL A 210 6.90 13.91 -8.97
CA VAL A 210 5.81 14.72 -9.55
C VAL A 210 6.27 16.18 -9.73
N ASP A 211 6.95 16.77 -8.76
CA ASP A 211 7.47 18.13 -8.84
C ASP A 211 8.50 18.28 -9.96
N LEU A 212 9.42 17.31 -10.11
CA LEU A 212 10.35 17.27 -11.24
C LEU A 212 9.61 17.31 -12.58
N LEU A 213 8.64 16.42 -12.73
CA LEU A 213 7.90 16.31 -13.99
C LEU A 213 7.01 17.52 -14.23
N ALA A 214 6.34 18.04 -13.21
CA ALA A 214 5.48 19.21 -13.32
C ALA A 214 6.27 20.47 -13.70
N GLN A 215 7.47 20.64 -13.14
CA GLN A 215 8.29 21.81 -13.38
C GLN A 215 8.98 21.80 -14.76
N TYR A 216 9.52 20.66 -15.18
CA TYR A 216 10.36 20.58 -16.38
C TYR A 216 9.68 19.89 -17.56
N LEU A 217 8.75 19.00 -17.32
CA LEU A 217 8.07 18.17 -18.33
C LEU A 217 6.55 18.09 -18.03
N GLY A 218 5.92 19.24 -17.68
CA GLY A 218 4.54 19.30 -17.22
C GLY A 218 3.53 18.64 -18.16
N TRP A 219 3.79 18.64 -19.46
CA TRP A 219 2.98 17.97 -20.46
C TRP A 219 2.91 16.42 -20.27
N LEU A 220 3.93 15.79 -19.65
CA LEU A 220 3.93 14.34 -19.37
C LEU A 220 3.01 13.97 -18.19
N VAL A 221 2.75 14.91 -17.28
CA VAL A 221 1.85 14.69 -16.13
C VAL A 221 0.44 15.22 -16.39
N ASP A 222 0.19 15.76 -17.59
CA ASP A 222 -1.14 16.17 -18.01
C ASP A 222 -2.02 14.94 -18.26
N TYR A 223 -3.15 14.88 -17.57
CA TYR A 223 -4.11 13.78 -17.72
C TYR A 223 -4.71 13.71 -19.12
N THR A 224 -4.92 14.86 -19.78
CA THR A 224 -5.45 14.90 -21.15
C THR A 224 -4.45 14.35 -22.16
N PHE A 225 -3.16 14.63 -21.96
CA PHE A 225 -2.10 14.04 -22.77
C PHE A 225 -2.08 12.52 -22.62
N THR A 226 -2.14 12.01 -21.39
CA THR A 226 -2.13 10.57 -21.13
C THR A 226 -3.37 9.89 -21.73
N ALA A 227 -4.55 10.46 -21.54
CA ALA A 227 -5.79 9.97 -22.14
C ALA A 227 -5.75 9.97 -23.67
N LYS A 228 -5.14 11.00 -24.27
CA LYS A 228 -4.93 11.06 -25.71
C LYS A 228 -3.96 9.98 -26.19
N MET A 229 -2.86 9.78 -25.49
CA MET A 229 -1.88 8.72 -25.79
C MET A 229 -2.56 7.33 -25.80
N GLU A 230 -3.41 7.05 -24.83
CA GLU A 230 -4.20 5.81 -24.78
C GLU A 230 -5.12 5.66 -26.00
N SER A 231 -5.77 6.76 -26.41
CA SER A 231 -6.62 6.77 -27.62
C SER A 231 -5.82 6.56 -28.90
N ASP A 232 -4.63 7.17 -28.99
CA ASP A 232 -3.73 6.99 -30.14
C ASP A 232 -3.22 5.53 -30.23
N LEU A 233 -3.01 4.87 -29.08
CA LEU A 233 -2.64 3.43 -29.04
C LEU A 233 -3.81 2.55 -29.49
N ASP A 234 -5.05 2.88 -29.13
CA ASP A 234 -6.24 2.19 -29.64
C ASP A 234 -6.36 2.36 -31.18
N ASP A 235 -6.11 3.55 -31.72
CA ASP A 235 -6.13 3.78 -33.16
C ASP A 235 -5.04 2.96 -33.90
N ILE A 236 -3.88 2.78 -33.29
CA ILE A 236 -2.83 1.90 -33.81
C ILE A 236 -3.30 0.43 -33.77
N SER A 237 -3.90 -0.01 -32.66
CA SER A 237 -4.43 -1.36 -32.50
C SER A 237 -5.53 -1.68 -33.51
N ASN A 238 -6.37 -0.70 -33.82
CA ASN A 238 -7.47 -0.81 -34.79
C ASN A 238 -7.01 -0.60 -36.25
N GLY A 239 -5.71 -0.42 -36.50
CA GLY A 239 -5.17 -0.21 -37.86
C GLY A 239 -5.45 1.16 -38.48
N LYS A 240 -5.97 2.12 -37.71
CA LYS A 240 -6.26 3.48 -38.16
C LYS A 240 -5.02 4.38 -38.19
N ALA A 241 -4.01 4.06 -37.40
CA ALA A 241 -2.74 4.76 -37.32
C ALA A 241 -1.55 3.79 -37.39
N LYS A 242 -0.37 4.29 -37.79
CA LYS A 242 0.85 3.50 -37.86
C LYS A 242 1.71 3.73 -36.62
N ARG A 243 2.13 2.66 -35.95
CA ARG A 243 3.03 2.71 -34.79
C ARG A 243 4.31 3.50 -35.04
N THR A 244 4.93 3.31 -36.22
CA THR A 244 6.19 3.99 -36.58
C THR A 244 6.04 5.51 -36.69
N ASP A 245 4.91 5.97 -37.22
CA ASP A 245 4.65 7.40 -37.37
C ASP A 245 4.36 8.05 -36.02
N TYR A 246 3.60 7.35 -35.16
CA TYR A 246 3.35 7.76 -33.78
C TYR A 246 4.67 7.90 -33.00
N LEU A 247 5.53 6.85 -33.02
CA LEU A 247 6.80 6.87 -32.31
C LEU A 247 7.74 7.97 -32.83
N LYS A 248 7.83 8.15 -34.15
CA LYS A 248 8.59 9.26 -34.72
C LYS A 248 8.12 10.61 -34.20
N HIS A 249 6.80 10.84 -34.24
CA HIS A 249 6.23 12.08 -33.76
C HIS A 249 6.48 12.30 -32.27
N PHE A 250 6.30 11.26 -31.46
CA PHE A 250 6.49 11.33 -30.01
C PHE A 250 7.95 11.59 -29.61
N TYR A 251 8.90 10.87 -30.20
CA TYR A 251 10.32 10.98 -29.84
C TYR A 251 11.05 12.12 -30.53
N LEU A 252 10.82 12.31 -31.83
CA LEU A 252 11.57 13.25 -32.66
C LEU A 252 10.79 14.51 -33.00
N GLY A 253 9.46 14.49 -32.78
CA GLY A 253 8.59 15.62 -33.13
C GLY A 253 8.13 15.61 -34.59
N ASN A 254 7.23 16.54 -34.91
CA ASN A 254 6.74 16.80 -36.27
C ASN A 254 6.24 18.25 -36.31
N GLY A 255 7.11 19.19 -36.60
CA GLY A 255 6.82 20.63 -36.52
C GLY A 255 6.77 21.21 -35.10
N SER A 256 6.84 20.37 -34.09
CA SER A 256 7.02 20.72 -32.68
C SER A 256 8.07 19.81 -32.05
N PRO A 257 8.79 20.26 -30.97
CA PRO A 257 9.83 19.44 -30.33
C PRO A 257 9.28 18.11 -29.82
N GLY A 258 9.99 17.01 -30.12
CA GLY A 258 9.73 15.68 -29.58
C GLY A 258 10.25 15.51 -28.16
N LEU A 259 10.09 14.30 -27.61
CA LEU A 259 10.56 13.99 -26.26
C LEU A 259 12.07 14.21 -26.12
N GLN A 260 12.86 13.82 -27.13
CA GLN A 260 14.32 13.96 -27.10
C GLN A 260 14.75 15.42 -26.98
N ASP A 261 14.18 16.30 -27.80
CA ASP A 261 14.50 17.73 -27.78
C ASP A 261 14.06 18.39 -26.48
N ARG A 262 12.87 18.02 -25.97
CA ARG A 262 12.33 18.56 -24.74
C ARG A 262 13.16 18.15 -23.52
N ILE A 263 13.65 16.91 -23.46
CA ILE A 263 14.56 16.48 -22.39
C ILE A 263 15.89 17.22 -22.50
N GLY A 264 16.48 17.27 -23.71
CA GLY A 264 17.74 17.98 -23.94
C GLY A 264 17.70 19.45 -23.57
N ALA A 265 16.55 20.11 -23.79
CA ALA A 265 16.37 21.54 -23.46
C ALA A 265 16.34 21.84 -21.94
N VAL A 266 15.97 20.87 -21.10
CA VAL A 266 15.81 21.09 -19.65
C VAL A 266 16.84 20.36 -18.80
N GLN A 267 17.60 19.44 -19.38
CA GLN A 267 18.49 18.53 -18.65
C GLN A 267 19.52 19.27 -17.80
N ASP A 268 20.11 20.34 -18.34
CA ASP A 268 21.14 21.13 -17.67
C ASP A 268 20.57 22.12 -16.64
N ASP A 269 19.29 22.42 -16.72
CA ASP A 269 18.59 23.34 -15.79
C ASP A 269 18.07 22.63 -14.53
N ILE A 270 18.06 21.29 -14.52
CA ILE A 270 17.57 20.51 -13.38
C ILE A 270 18.56 20.58 -12.23
N ASP A 271 18.16 21.22 -11.14
CA ASP A 271 18.87 21.16 -9.86
C ASP A 271 18.27 20.05 -8.98
N PRO A 272 18.96 18.89 -8.84
CA PRO A 272 18.43 17.78 -8.04
C PRO A 272 18.25 18.14 -6.56
N ARG A 273 19.00 19.12 -6.05
CA ARG A 273 18.87 19.53 -4.64
C ARG A 273 17.57 20.27 -4.40
N LYS A 274 17.16 21.13 -5.33
CA LYS A 274 15.89 21.87 -5.23
C LYS A 274 14.69 20.93 -5.42
N ILE A 275 14.74 20.09 -6.44
CA ILE A 275 13.65 19.14 -6.74
C ILE A 275 13.41 18.15 -5.62
N CYS A 276 14.47 17.68 -4.98
CA CYS A 276 14.39 16.72 -3.89
C CYS A 276 14.19 17.38 -2.51
N SER A 277 13.88 18.67 -2.45
CA SER A 277 13.63 19.44 -1.24
C SER A 277 12.15 19.78 -1.10
N ILE A 278 11.57 19.39 0.03
CA ILE A 278 10.18 19.68 0.40
C ILE A 278 10.22 20.52 1.67
N PRO A 279 10.02 21.86 1.57
CA PRO A 279 10.11 22.74 2.73
C PRO A 279 8.95 22.50 3.70
N LEU A 280 9.24 22.47 4.99
CA LEU A 280 8.27 22.37 6.07
C LEU A 280 8.05 23.71 6.79
N GLY A 281 9.05 24.61 6.75
CA GLY A 281 9.05 25.92 7.38
C GLY A 281 10.40 26.22 8.04
N ASP A 282 10.47 27.36 8.73
CA ASP A 282 11.70 27.77 9.41
C ASP A 282 11.64 27.40 10.89
N ASN A 283 12.80 27.03 11.47
CA ASN A 283 12.95 26.83 12.90
C ASN A 283 12.95 28.20 13.65
N PRO A 284 12.91 28.23 14.98
CA PRO A 284 12.98 29.49 15.75
C PRO A 284 14.23 30.34 15.49
N GLU A 285 15.31 29.74 14.99
CA GLU A 285 16.58 30.39 14.65
C GLU A 285 16.59 30.94 13.22
N GLY A 286 15.50 30.71 12.44
CA GLY A 286 15.37 31.18 11.05
C GLY A 286 16.06 30.29 10.02
N GLU A 287 16.39 29.03 10.38
CA GLU A 287 16.93 28.05 9.44
C GLU A 287 15.80 27.22 8.82
N LEU A 288 15.89 26.97 7.52
CA LEU A 288 14.91 26.16 6.79
C LEU A 288 14.96 24.70 7.26
N VAL A 289 13.79 24.18 7.65
CA VAL A 289 13.55 22.76 7.91
C VAL A 289 12.86 22.16 6.68
N GLU A 290 13.46 21.12 6.12
CA GLU A 290 12.97 20.48 4.90
C GLU A 290 13.09 18.96 4.97
N VAL A 291 12.20 18.27 4.25
CA VAL A 291 12.40 16.86 3.92
C VAL A 291 13.16 16.79 2.59
N ARG A 292 14.28 16.11 2.59
CA ARG A 292 15.08 15.86 1.38
C ARG A 292 14.96 14.41 0.95
N VAL A 293 14.72 14.20 -0.34
CA VAL A 293 14.69 12.86 -0.93
C VAL A 293 16.07 12.51 -1.45
N GLY A 294 16.79 11.70 -0.68
CA GLY A 294 18.15 11.26 -1.03
C GLY A 294 18.19 9.90 -1.71
N ARG A 295 19.39 9.50 -2.13
CA ARG A 295 19.65 8.17 -2.75
C ARG A 295 19.14 6.99 -1.90
N TYR A 296 19.02 7.20 -0.60
CA TYR A 296 18.71 6.15 0.37
C TYR A 296 17.37 6.32 1.06
N GLY A 297 16.53 7.20 0.53
CA GLY A 297 15.23 7.54 1.08
C GLY A 297 15.12 8.98 1.58
N PRO A 298 13.96 9.37 2.10
CA PRO A 298 13.72 10.69 2.64
C PRO A 298 14.44 10.88 3.98
N PHE A 299 14.93 12.09 4.23
CA PHE A 299 15.53 12.51 5.49
C PHE A 299 15.23 13.98 5.77
N LEU A 300 15.20 14.35 7.04
CA LEU A 300 15.06 15.73 7.49
C LEU A 300 16.40 16.45 7.45
N SER A 301 16.38 17.73 7.08
CA SER A 301 17.55 18.61 7.07
C SER A 301 17.19 19.97 7.67
N CYS A 302 18.06 20.48 8.55
CA CYS A 302 17.97 21.81 9.12
C CYS A 302 19.41 22.30 9.44
N GLY A 303 19.92 23.23 8.64
CA GLY A 303 21.32 23.63 8.71
C GLY A 303 22.26 22.43 8.54
N ASP A 304 23.15 22.23 9.51
CA ASP A 304 24.10 21.08 9.54
C ASP A 304 23.49 19.81 10.17
N LYS A 305 22.29 19.89 10.73
CA LYS A 305 21.60 18.78 11.39
C LYS A 305 20.77 18.00 10.40
N SER A 306 20.67 16.69 10.60
CA SER A 306 19.82 15.80 9.82
C SER A 306 19.29 14.66 10.67
N ALA A 307 18.08 14.20 10.33
CA ALA A 307 17.45 13.04 10.95
C ALA A 307 16.75 12.17 9.90
N PRO A 308 16.67 10.84 10.08
CA PRO A 308 15.87 10.01 9.18
C PRO A 308 14.39 10.34 9.32
N VAL A 309 13.65 10.27 8.20
CA VAL A 309 12.18 10.23 8.25
C VAL A 309 11.77 8.80 8.62
N PRO A 310 10.92 8.61 9.65
CA PRO A 310 10.44 7.27 10.01
C PRO A 310 9.70 6.61 8.84
N ASP A 311 9.86 5.30 8.70
CA ASP A 311 9.15 4.52 7.70
C ASP A 311 7.62 4.71 7.86
N GLU A 312 6.92 4.66 6.73
CA GLU A 312 5.46 4.81 6.70
C GLU A 312 4.90 6.13 7.26
N THR A 313 5.73 7.17 7.37
CA THR A 313 5.27 8.52 7.73
C THR A 313 4.65 9.19 6.50
N PRO A 314 3.34 9.48 6.51
CA PRO A 314 2.71 10.21 5.41
C PRO A 314 3.24 11.64 5.33
N PRO A 315 3.41 12.22 4.13
CA PRO A 315 3.89 13.60 3.98
C PRO A 315 3.05 14.66 4.70
N ASP A 316 1.75 14.46 4.82
CA ASP A 316 0.83 15.36 5.53
C ASP A 316 0.85 15.22 7.06
N GLU A 317 1.41 14.13 7.57
CA GLU A 317 1.66 13.93 9.02
C GLU A 317 3.04 14.49 9.44
N MET A 318 3.94 14.76 8.49
CA MET A 318 5.25 15.37 8.74
C MET A 318 5.11 16.90 8.91
N THR A 319 4.72 17.32 10.11
CA THR A 319 4.63 18.74 10.47
C THR A 319 5.99 19.31 10.84
N LEU A 320 6.14 20.65 10.80
CA LEU A 320 7.36 21.32 11.25
C LEU A 320 7.73 20.96 12.71
N ALA A 321 6.72 20.91 13.60
CA ALA A 321 6.92 20.56 15.00
C ALA A 321 7.46 19.13 15.16
N TYR A 322 6.88 18.17 14.43
CA TYR A 322 7.34 16.78 14.45
C TYR A 322 8.73 16.63 13.84
N ALA A 323 9.03 17.34 12.76
CA ALA A 323 10.36 17.36 12.16
C ALA A 323 11.43 17.89 13.12
N LEU A 324 11.14 18.99 13.83
CA LEU A 324 12.05 19.55 14.84
C LEU A 324 12.29 18.57 16.00
N GLU A 325 11.26 17.87 16.46
CA GLU A 325 11.39 16.82 17.47
C GLU A 325 12.32 15.68 17.00
N LEU A 326 12.13 15.21 15.77
CA LEU A 326 12.99 14.16 15.18
C LEU A 326 14.44 14.62 15.01
N ILE A 327 14.65 15.88 14.58
CA ILE A 327 15.99 16.46 14.42
C ILE A 327 16.66 16.61 15.80
N ALA A 328 15.91 17.02 16.82
CA ALA A 328 16.43 17.13 18.18
C ALA A 328 16.87 15.76 18.73
N LYS A 329 16.04 14.73 18.56
CA LYS A 329 16.35 13.34 18.92
C LYS A 329 17.51 12.77 18.09
N GLY A 330 17.56 13.06 16.80
CA GLY A 330 18.63 12.63 15.90
C GLY A 330 19.94 13.39 16.08
N GLY A 331 19.89 14.59 16.67
CA GLY A 331 21.04 15.43 16.99
C GLY A 331 21.75 15.10 18.31
N GLU A 332 21.15 14.28 19.16
CA GLU A 332 21.90 13.60 20.22
C GLU A 332 22.88 12.68 19.53
N GLY A 333 24.18 13.03 19.62
CA GLY A 333 25.26 12.26 19.01
C GLY A 333 25.23 10.80 19.41
N PRO A 334 26.15 9.95 18.91
CA PRO A 334 26.15 8.52 19.23
C PRO A 334 26.02 8.31 20.74
N LYS A 335 24.95 7.65 21.19
CA LYS A 335 24.80 7.31 22.63
C LYS A 335 25.90 6.32 22.99
N GLU A 336 26.85 6.73 23.83
CA GLU A 336 27.89 5.85 24.36
C GLU A 336 27.24 4.91 25.37
N LEU A 337 27.31 3.59 25.12
CA LEU A 337 26.77 2.57 26.01
C LEU A 337 27.80 2.06 27.02
N GLY A 338 29.09 2.25 26.72
CA GLY A 338 30.20 1.82 27.56
C GLY A 338 31.41 1.31 26.75
N GLU A 339 32.30 0.56 27.37
CA GLU A 339 33.51 0.02 26.73
C GLU A 339 33.40 -1.52 26.57
N HIS A 340 33.94 -2.00 25.45
CA HIS A 340 34.03 -3.45 25.18
C HIS A 340 35.11 -4.05 26.09
N PRO A 341 34.79 -5.08 26.90
CA PRO A 341 35.68 -5.56 27.97
C PRO A 341 37.02 -6.11 27.51
N GLU A 342 37.11 -6.67 26.29
CA GLU A 342 38.34 -7.27 25.77
C GLU A 342 39.19 -6.28 24.97
N SER A 343 38.55 -5.38 24.20
CA SER A 343 39.24 -4.49 23.27
C SER A 343 39.45 -3.05 23.83
N GLY A 344 38.74 -2.67 24.89
CA GLY A 344 38.74 -1.30 25.44
C GLY A 344 38.11 -0.26 24.49
N LEU A 345 37.55 -0.70 23.36
CA LEU A 345 36.90 0.20 22.41
C LEU A 345 35.51 0.61 22.91
N LYS A 346 35.15 1.86 22.69
CA LYS A 346 33.80 2.36 23.02
C LYS A 346 32.75 1.71 22.17
N VAL A 347 31.58 1.41 22.77
CA VAL A 347 30.40 0.87 22.12
C VAL A 347 29.37 1.98 22.05
N TYR A 348 28.90 2.24 20.85
CA TYR A 348 27.92 3.29 20.56
C TYR A 348 26.63 2.70 20.06
N LEU A 349 25.51 3.28 20.47
CA LEU A 349 24.22 3.19 19.78
C LEU A 349 24.12 4.37 18.83
N LYS A 350 23.94 4.08 17.55
CA LYS A 350 23.78 5.07 16.48
C LYS A 350 22.49 4.80 15.72
N VAL A 351 21.90 5.85 15.18
CA VAL A 351 20.77 5.73 14.26
C VAL A 351 21.27 5.90 12.84
N GLY A 352 21.05 4.91 12.01
CA GLY A 352 21.43 4.91 10.60
C GLY A 352 20.22 4.73 9.68
N ARG A 353 20.47 4.76 8.38
CA ARG A 353 19.44 4.64 7.34
C ARG A 353 18.60 3.35 7.36
N PHE A 354 19.09 2.32 8.04
CA PHE A 354 18.41 1.02 8.19
C PHE A 354 17.90 0.82 9.63
N GLY A 355 17.75 1.92 10.37
CA GLY A 355 17.35 1.92 11.77
C GLY A 355 18.54 1.99 12.73
N PRO A 356 18.27 1.84 14.03
CA PRO A 356 19.29 1.89 15.07
C PRO A 356 20.24 0.69 14.97
N TYR A 357 21.53 0.94 15.27
CA TYR A 357 22.57 -0.08 15.24
C TYR A 357 23.66 0.18 16.30
N PHE A 358 24.29 -0.88 16.73
CA PHE A 358 25.48 -0.82 17.59
C PHE A 358 26.75 -0.70 16.75
N GLN A 359 27.68 0.10 17.21
CA GLN A 359 29.01 0.28 16.62
C GLN A 359 30.09 0.11 17.66
N LEU A 360 31.10 -0.71 17.36
CA LEU A 360 32.27 -0.91 18.18
C LEU A 360 33.44 -0.04 17.65
N GLY A 361 33.88 0.92 18.44
CA GLY A 361 34.92 1.87 18.05
C GLY A 361 34.42 3.05 17.24
N GLU A 362 35.29 4.01 16.97
CA GLU A 362 34.97 5.21 16.21
C GLU A 362 35.06 4.98 14.70
N THR A 363 34.28 5.75 13.96
CA THR A 363 34.36 5.71 12.47
C THR A 363 35.61 6.53 12.08
N PRO A 364 36.58 5.95 11.35
CA PRO A 364 37.76 6.67 10.94
C PRO A 364 37.41 7.88 10.06
N GLU A 365 38.08 9.01 10.30
CA GLU A 365 37.89 10.21 9.48
C GLU A 365 38.23 9.93 8.02
N LYS A 366 37.32 10.32 7.13
CA LYS A 366 37.52 10.18 5.69
C LYS A 366 38.59 11.15 5.21
N ALA A 367 39.77 10.68 4.93
CA ALA A 367 40.75 11.45 4.16
C ALA A 367 40.18 11.69 2.74
N LYS A 368 40.08 12.96 2.29
CA LYS A 368 39.57 13.34 0.96
C LYS A 368 40.25 12.50 -0.12
N GLY A 369 39.43 11.71 -0.84
CA GLY A 369 39.88 10.95 -2.02
C GLY A 369 40.37 9.51 -1.79
N LYS A 370 40.39 8.98 -0.58
CA LYS A 370 40.74 7.57 -0.32
C LYS A 370 39.51 6.76 0.14
N LYS A 371 39.31 5.60 -0.44
CA LYS A 371 38.36 4.60 0.08
C LYS A 371 38.98 3.99 1.35
N THR A 372 38.27 4.07 2.47
CA THR A 372 38.63 3.36 3.71
C THR A 372 38.64 1.86 3.42
N LYS A 373 39.67 1.15 3.81
CA LYS A 373 39.73 -0.31 3.64
C LYS A 373 38.64 -0.94 4.52
N LYS A 374 38.11 -2.07 4.08
CA LYS A 374 37.05 -2.79 4.79
C LYS A 374 37.50 -3.27 6.19
N GLU A 375 38.80 -3.49 6.35
CA GLU A 375 39.45 -3.91 7.59
C GLU A 375 39.52 -2.80 8.65
N ASP A 376 39.49 -1.52 8.19
CA ASP A 376 39.56 -0.35 9.08
C ASP A 376 38.16 0.15 9.50
N MET A 377 37.10 -0.51 9.02
CA MET A 377 35.73 -0.13 9.35
C MET A 377 35.31 -0.72 10.71
N PRO A 378 34.65 0.06 11.57
CA PRO A 378 34.18 -0.43 12.86
C PRO A 378 33.16 -1.58 12.66
N LYS A 379 33.15 -2.53 13.59
CA LYS A 379 32.14 -3.59 13.60
C LYS A 379 30.81 -2.98 13.96
N MET A 380 29.78 -3.31 13.16
CA MET A 380 28.42 -2.79 13.31
C MET A 380 27.42 -3.94 13.32
N ALA A 381 26.35 -3.80 14.11
CA ALA A 381 25.25 -4.76 14.18
C ALA A 381 23.94 -4.00 14.37
N SER A 382 22.92 -4.28 13.54
CA SER A 382 21.58 -3.72 13.73
C SER A 382 20.93 -4.28 14.99
N LEU A 383 20.08 -3.49 15.64
CA LEU A 383 19.28 -3.97 16.76
C LEU A 383 18.42 -5.17 16.31
N LEU A 384 18.18 -6.11 17.22
CA LEU A 384 17.22 -7.19 16.99
C LEU A 384 15.81 -6.65 17.19
N GLY A 385 14.83 -7.28 16.55
CA GLY A 385 13.45 -6.79 16.52
C GLY A 385 12.72 -6.74 17.87
N ASP A 386 13.28 -7.36 18.89
CA ASP A 386 12.82 -7.36 20.29
C ASP A 386 13.50 -6.29 21.16
N MET A 387 14.45 -5.52 20.59
CA MET A 387 15.21 -4.49 21.30
C MET A 387 14.64 -3.09 21.04
N ASP A 388 14.46 -2.32 22.11
CA ASP A 388 14.07 -0.92 22.05
C ASP A 388 15.31 -0.02 22.26
N GLN A 389 15.51 0.94 21.35
CA GLN A 389 16.66 1.85 21.39
C GLN A 389 16.77 2.69 22.68
N GLU A 390 15.65 2.92 23.39
CA GLU A 390 15.65 3.68 24.63
C GLU A 390 16.16 2.86 25.83
N THR A 391 15.91 1.55 25.80
CA THR A 391 16.17 0.64 26.93
C THR A 391 17.38 -0.25 26.75
N VAL A 392 17.95 -0.34 25.53
CA VAL A 392 19.12 -1.20 25.26
C VAL A 392 20.32 -0.86 26.13
N THR A 393 21.02 -1.91 26.56
CA THR A 393 22.17 -1.87 27.46
C THR A 393 23.48 -2.19 26.73
N LEU A 394 24.60 -1.98 27.39
CA LEU A 394 25.92 -2.43 26.91
C LEU A 394 25.93 -3.95 26.68
N GLN A 395 25.28 -4.73 27.54
CA GLN A 395 25.23 -6.21 27.40
C GLN A 395 24.52 -6.63 26.12
N ASP A 396 23.38 -5.99 25.78
CA ASP A 396 22.65 -6.24 24.54
C ASP A 396 23.50 -5.91 23.32
N ALA A 397 24.24 -4.80 23.39
CA ALA A 397 25.15 -4.39 22.32
C ALA A 397 26.29 -5.39 22.13
N LEU A 398 26.94 -5.84 23.22
CA LEU A 398 28.01 -6.83 23.15
C LEU A 398 27.51 -8.17 22.60
N ALA A 399 26.37 -8.64 23.08
CA ALA A 399 25.75 -9.86 22.59
C ALA A 399 25.43 -9.75 21.08
N THR A 400 24.85 -8.65 20.63
CA THR A 400 24.49 -8.44 19.21
C THR A 400 25.74 -8.27 18.35
N LEU A 401 26.75 -7.56 18.83
CA LEU A 401 28.05 -7.42 18.17
C LEU A 401 28.84 -8.72 18.10
N SER A 402 28.58 -9.70 18.96
CA SER A 402 29.24 -11.02 18.90
C SER A 402 28.75 -11.90 17.74
N LEU A 403 27.64 -11.54 17.09
CA LEU A 403 27.12 -12.27 15.93
C LEU A 403 28.08 -12.16 14.72
N PRO A 404 28.21 -13.20 13.87
CA PRO A 404 27.54 -14.50 13.98
C PRO A 404 28.07 -15.38 15.11
N ARG A 405 27.16 -16.05 15.83
CA ARG A 405 27.46 -16.97 16.92
C ARG A 405 27.39 -18.40 16.43
N GLU A 406 28.35 -19.23 16.84
CA GLU A 406 28.25 -20.68 16.66
C GLU A 406 27.26 -21.27 17.68
N VAL A 407 26.25 -21.95 17.16
CA VAL A 407 25.22 -22.63 17.98
C VAL A 407 25.67 -24.04 18.38
N GLY A 408 26.42 -24.67 17.49
CA GLY A 408 26.98 -26.00 17.66
C GLY A 408 27.48 -26.57 16.34
N VAL A 409 28.02 -27.79 16.39
CA VAL A 409 28.51 -28.53 15.23
C VAL A 409 27.66 -29.79 15.04
N GLY A 410 27.26 -30.11 13.83
CA GLY A 410 26.46 -31.27 13.52
C GLY A 410 26.18 -31.46 12.05
N LYS A 411 25.36 -32.45 11.71
CA LYS A 411 24.94 -32.72 10.32
C LYS A 411 23.58 -32.10 10.04
N PRO A 412 23.47 -31.29 8.95
CA PRO A 412 22.17 -30.72 8.56
C PRO A 412 21.18 -31.87 8.24
N PRO A 413 19.94 -31.86 8.80
CA PRO A 413 19.01 -33.01 8.73
C PRO A 413 18.58 -33.43 7.32
N LEU A 414 18.62 -32.50 6.33
CA LEU A 414 18.14 -32.74 4.97
C LEU A 414 19.24 -32.49 3.90
N ALA A 415 20.49 -32.33 4.30
CA ALA A 415 21.59 -32.12 3.37
C ALA A 415 22.29 -33.45 3.02
N GLU A 416 22.69 -33.60 1.76
CA GLU A 416 23.52 -34.73 1.27
C GLU A 416 25.00 -34.60 1.70
N GLU A 417 25.32 -33.59 2.51
CA GLU A 417 26.69 -33.33 2.96
C GLU A 417 27.10 -34.35 4.03
N PRO A 418 28.22 -35.08 3.82
CA PRO A 418 28.63 -36.18 4.71
C PRO A 418 29.24 -35.71 6.02
N ASP A 419 29.71 -34.47 6.09
CA ASP A 419 30.54 -33.96 7.19
C ASP A 419 29.74 -33.18 8.24
N GLU A 420 30.24 -33.13 9.46
CA GLU A 420 29.74 -32.23 10.50
C GLU A 420 30.15 -30.80 10.20
N LEU A 421 29.18 -29.90 10.21
CA LEU A 421 29.38 -28.49 9.90
C LEU A 421 28.93 -27.61 11.06
N PRO A 422 29.58 -26.45 11.26
CA PRO A 422 29.13 -25.48 12.24
C PRO A 422 27.79 -24.86 11.83
N LEU A 423 26.87 -24.81 12.78
CA LEU A 423 25.63 -24.05 12.68
C LEU A 423 25.87 -22.65 13.24
N LEU A 424 25.66 -21.64 12.41
CA LEU A 424 25.83 -20.24 12.77
C LEU A 424 24.48 -19.54 12.87
N ALA A 425 24.27 -18.79 13.97
CA ALA A 425 23.16 -17.86 14.09
C ALA A 425 23.68 -16.45 13.82
N ALA A 426 22.98 -15.71 12.98
CA ALA A 426 23.39 -14.38 12.54
C ALA A 426 22.20 -13.43 12.38
N ASN A 427 22.45 -12.13 12.38
CA ASN A 427 21.49 -11.10 12.00
C ASN A 427 21.89 -10.52 10.64
N GLY A 428 20.96 -10.58 9.67
CA GLY A 428 21.20 -10.16 8.30
C GLY A 428 20.27 -9.03 7.86
N ARG A 429 20.43 -8.57 6.62
CA ARG A 429 19.61 -7.49 6.03
C ARG A 429 18.10 -7.78 6.08
N TYR A 430 17.70 -9.04 6.07
CA TYR A 430 16.31 -9.48 6.06
C TYR A 430 15.87 -10.06 7.42
N GLY A 431 16.62 -9.75 8.48
CA GLY A 431 16.39 -10.22 9.84
C GLY A 431 17.26 -11.39 10.27
N PRO A 432 16.98 -11.98 11.46
CA PRO A 432 17.73 -13.06 12.03
C PRO A 432 17.64 -14.35 11.20
N TYR A 433 18.77 -15.05 11.05
CA TYR A 433 18.82 -16.30 10.29
C TYR A 433 19.85 -17.27 10.84
N LEU A 434 19.65 -18.54 10.52
CA LEU A 434 20.61 -19.62 10.75
C LEU A 434 21.30 -19.98 9.44
N LYS A 435 22.58 -20.29 9.50
CA LYS A 435 23.36 -20.82 8.39
C LYS A 435 24.00 -22.14 8.79
N TRP A 436 23.65 -23.22 8.09
CA TRP A 436 24.23 -24.55 8.30
C TRP A 436 24.76 -25.07 6.98
N GLY A 437 26.09 -25.06 6.82
CA GLY A 437 26.71 -25.35 5.53
C GLY A 437 26.30 -24.34 4.46
N LYS A 438 25.68 -24.82 3.38
CA LYS A 438 25.17 -24.00 2.27
C LYS A 438 23.71 -23.55 2.47
N ASP A 439 22.97 -24.17 3.40
CA ASP A 439 21.57 -23.82 3.65
C ASP A 439 21.44 -22.70 4.67
N THR A 440 20.51 -21.77 4.39
CA THR A 440 20.17 -20.64 5.27
C THR A 440 18.67 -20.66 5.55
N ARG A 441 18.27 -20.46 6.82
CA ARG A 441 16.90 -20.43 7.28
C ARG A 441 16.65 -19.19 8.12
N SER A 442 15.56 -18.46 7.85
CA SER A 442 15.14 -17.36 8.74
C SER A 442 14.70 -17.93 10.08
N ILE A 443 15.06 -17.25 11.15
CA ILE A 443 14.56 -17.56 12.49
C ILE A 443 13.10 -17.09 12.55
N PRO A 444 12.16 -17.92 13.00
CA PRO A 444 10.75 -17.55 13.12
C PRO A 444 10.53 -16.36 14.06
N ALA A 445 9.40 -15.65 13.86
CA ALA A 445 9.00 -14.56 14.73
C ALA A 445 8.96 -15.00 16.21
N GLY A 446 9.56 -14.19 17.09
CA GLY A 446 9.71 -14.51 18.52
C GLY A 446 10.97 -15.31 18.87
N GLY A 447 11.75 -15.79 17.90
CA GLY A 447 13.06 -16.39 18.11
C GLY A 447 14.20 -15.37 18.03
N SER A 448 15.22 -15.52 18.89
CA SER A 448 16.39 -14.65 18.88
C SER A 448 17.64 -15.41 18.43
N PRO A 449 18.51 -14.83 17.57
CA PRO A 449 19.77 -15.45 17.18
C PRO A 449 20.74 -15.60 18.36
N LEU A 450 20.52 -14.86 19.44
CA LEU A 450 21.34 -14.91 20.65
C LEU A 450 21.05 -16.13 21.51
N THR A 451 19.83 -16.62 21.51
CA THR A 451 19.37 -17.72 22.40
C THR A 451 19.01 -19.00 21.66
N PHE A 452 18.96 -18.98 20.33
CA PHE A 452 18.53 -20.12 19.52
C PHE A 452 19.40 -21.35 19.76
N THR A 453 18.78 -22.49 20.04
CA THR A 453 19.45 -23.73 20.42
C THR A 453 19.65 -24.68 19.23
N MET A 454 20.54 -25.67 19.41
CA MET A 454 20.77 -26.73 18.40
C MET A 454 19.51 -27.56 18.16
N GLU A 455 18.73 -27.83 19.21
CA GLU A 455 17.48 -28.64 19.13
C GLU A 455 16.43 -27.91 18.31
N GLU A 456 16.24 -26.60 18.53
CA GLU A 456 15.33 -25.77 17.76
C GLU A 456 15.76 -25.66 16.29
N ALA A 457 17.05 -25.56 16.05
CA ALA A 457 17.59 -25.55 14.70
C ALA A 457 17.33 -26.87 13.97
N ILE A 458 17.59 -28.02 14.59
CA ILE A 458 17.31 -29.35 14.01
C ILE A 458 15.82 -29.44 13.65
N LYS A 459 14.93 -28.99 14.52
CA LYS A 459 13.48 -28.98 14.27
C LYS A 459 13.15 -28.10 13.05
N LEU A 460 13.70 -26.89 13.00
CA LEU A 460 13.49 -25.94 11.91
C LEU A 460 14.01 -26.49 10.56
N TYR A 461 15.18 -27.16 10.57
CA TYR A 461 15.78 -27.71 9.35
C TYR A 461 15.12 -29.02 8.88
N ARG A 462 14.31 -29.68 9.70
CA ARG A 462 13.46 -30.82 9.28
C ARG A 462 12.20 -30.38 8.54
N GLU A 463 11.75 -29.14 8.75
CA GLU A 463 10.64 -28.59 8.00
C GLU A 463 11.06 -28.26 6.55
N PRO A 464 10.18 -28.44 5.56
CA PRO A 464 10.50 -28.06 4.19
C PRO A 464 10.73 -26.55 4.10
N LYS A 465 11.76 -26.13 3.36
CA LYS A 465 12.09 -24.70 3.18
C LYS A 465 10.92 -23.97 2.53
N GLN A 466 10.29 -23.06 3.25
CA GLN A 466 9.28 -22.15 2.67
C GLN A 466 10.00 -21.20 1.70
N ARG A 467 9.90 -21.46 0.40
CA ARG A 467 10.38 -20.54 -0.64
C ARG A 467 9.37 -19.42 -0.76
N GLY A 468 9.74 -18.23 -0.43
CA GLY A 468 9.01 -17.03 -0.82
C GLY A 468 8.97 -16.93 -2.35
N ARG A 469 7.79 -17.11 -2.95
CA ARG A 469 7.39 -17.40 -4.33
C ARG A 469 7.59 -18.88 -4.67
N SER A 470 6.49 -19.60 -4.68
CA SER A 470 6.42 -20.95 -5.24
C SER A 470 6.95 -20.93 -6.68
N ALA A 471 8.01 -21.71 -6.94
CA ALA A 471 8.34 -22.07 -8.31
C ALA A 471 7.08 -22.69 -8.95
N PRO A 472 6.78 -22.40 -10.23
CA PRO A 472 5.63 -22.96 -10.91
C PRO A 472 5.68 -24.49 -10.77
N LYS A 473 4.60 -25.06 -10.23
CA LYS A 473 4.46 -26.50 -10.08
C LYS A 473 4.34 -27.09 -11.48
N ILE A 474 5.31 -27.92 -11.88
CA ILE A 474 5.20 -28.67 -13.13
C ILE A 474 4.03 -29.64 -12.96
N LEU A 475 2.92 -29.38 -13.63
CA LEU A 475 1.71 -30.20 -13.56
C LEU A 475 1.83 -31.47 -14.40
N LYS A 476 2.56 -31.42 -15.51
CA LYS A 476 2.80 -32.53 -16.41
C LYS A 476 4.00 -32.20 -17.33
N GLU A 477 4.90 -33.15 -17.52
CA GLU A 477 5.90 -33.09 -18.62
C GLU A 477 5.24 -33.59 -19.90
N LEU A 478 5.23 -32.76 -20.92
CA LEU A 478 4.60 -33.06 -22.23
C LEU A 478 5.58 -33.68 -23.23
N GLY A 479 6.85 -33.90 -22.83
CA GLY A 479 7.91 -34.40 -23.70
C GLY A 479 8.68 -33.28 -24.40
N GLU A 480 9.72 -33.63 -25.14
CA GLU A 480 10.48 -32.69 -25.96
C GLU A 480 9.67 -32.28 -27.19
N HIS A 481 9.81 -31.03 -27.61
CA HIS A 481 9.21 -30.52 -28.83
C HIS A 481 9.91 -31.17 -30.04
N PRO A 482 9.18 -31.74 -31.01
CA PRO A 482 9.78 -32.34 -32.23
C PRO A 482 10.53 -31.32 -33.08
#